data_d271c4cfb41a34811fd94c181ff9fc7a
#
_entry.id   d271c4cfb41a34811fd94c181ff9fc7a
#
_cell.length_a   1.000
_cell.length_b   1.000
_cell.length_c   1.000
_cell.angle_alpha   90.00
_cell.angle_beta   90.00
_cell.angle_gamma   90.00
#
_symmetry.space_group_name_H-M   'P 1'
#
loop_
_entity.id
_entity.type
_entity.pdbx_description
1 polymer ?
#
loop_
_entity_poly.entity_id
_entity_poly.type
_entity_poly.pdbx_seq_one_letter_code
_entity_poly.pdbx_strand_id
1 'polypeptide(L)'
;MATEVVAAKAAIRDQFGDHLLTPKNSALVVIDYQPSQLAGVRSMDRDLLLKNAVSTVKVAKLFGVPIVHSTVNVRTGRGKPTLPPLAELLADNPPIDRTTTNAWEDPDFLSAVRATGRRKLIMCALWTEICMAFPALDAMREGYEVYPVVDAIGGTSVEAHRAGLERVVQAGAKPTSWVALAVELQRDWARAETVQEVVQIVLTERLLKEE
;
A
#
# COMPACT_ATOMS: atom_id res chain seq x y z
N MET A 1 -23.99 -39.77 -11.88
CA MET A 1 -22.93 -39.12 -12.71
C MET A 1 -22.86 -37.67 -12.26
N ALA A 2 -21.88 -37.35 -11.44
CA ALA A 2 -21.64 -35.99 -11.01
C ALA A 2 -20.96 -35.23 -12.17
N THR A 3 -21.62 -34.24 -12.72
CA THR A 3 -21.05 -33.34 -13.71
C THR A 3 -19.98 -32.51 -13.00
N GLU A 4 -18.71 -32.80 -13.29
CA GLU A 4 -17.61 -31.90 -12.95
C GLU A 4 -17.87 -30.55 -13.66
N VAL A 5 -18.27 -29.57 -12.88
CA VAL A 5 -18.25 -28.17 -13.32
C VAL A 5 -16.77 -27.79 -13.35
N VAL A 6 -16.15 -27.90 -14.52
CA VAL A 6 -14.84 -27.31 -14.76
C VAL A 6 -15.02 -25.80 -14.59
N ALA A 7 -14.60 -25.29 -13.44
CA ALA A 7 -14.57 -23.86 -13.19
C ALA A 7 -13.67 -23.22 -14.25
N ALA A 8 -14.28 -22.51 -15.19
CA ALA A 8 -13.55 -21.73 -16.17
C ALA A 8 -12.68 -20.72 -15.41
N LYS A 9 -11.38 -20.80 -15.63
CA LYS A 9 -10.40 -19.88 -15.05
C LYS A 9 -10.80 -18.46 -15.46
N ALA A 10 -11.35 -17.67 -14.54
CA ALA A 10 -11.74 -16.31 -14.83
C ALA A 10 -10.49 -15.51 -15.22
N ALA A 11 -10.35 -15.22 -16.50
CA ALA A 11 -9.27 -14.41 -17.00
C ALA A 11 -9.48 -12.95 -16.53
N ILE A 12 -8.47 -12.36 -15.89
CA ILE A 12 -8.38 -10.90 -15.80
C ILE A 12 -8.36 -10.39 -17.25
N ARG A 13 -9.22 -9.43 -17.58
CA ARG A 13 -9.47 -8.96 -18.96
C ARG A 13 -8.20 -8.58 -19.69
N ASP A 14 -7.41 -7.68 -19.10
CA ASP A 14 -6.07 -7.30 -19.54
C ASP A 14 -5.27 -6.94 -18.30
N GLN A 15 -4.29 -7.77 -17.97
CA GLN A 15 -3.52 -7.57 -16.73
C GLN A 15 -2.67 -6.29 -16.72
N PHE A 16 -2.33 -5.76 -17.89
CA PHE A 16 -1.51 -4.55 -18.01
C PHE A 16 -2.34 -3.29 -18.23
N GLY A 17 -3.35 -3.36 -19.09
CA GLY A 17 -4.20 -2.23 -19.47
C GLY A 17 -5.52 -2.12 -18.69
N ASP A 18 -5.80 -3.01 -17.73
CA ASP A 18 -7.04 -2.96 -16.96
C ASP A 18 -7.15 -1.62 -16.19
N HIS A 19 -8.35 -1.02 -16.20
CA HIS A 19 -8.61 0.21 -15.43
C HIS A 19 -8.57 -0.03 -13.91
N LEU A 20 -8.85 -1.24 -13.45
CA LEU A 20 -8.69 -1.65 -12.06
C LEU A 20 -7.24 -2.07 -11.77
N LEU A 21 -6.93 -2.26 -10.47
CA LEU A 21 -5.62 -2.76 -10.04
C LEU A 21 -5.46 -4.24 -10.38
N THR A 22 -4.27 -4.59 -10.86
CA THR A 22 -3.85 -5.96 -11.10
C THR A 22 -2.42 -6.18 -10.63
N PRO A 23 -1.98 -7.42 -10.39
CA PRO A 23 -0.59 -7.70 -10.05
C PRO A 23 0.41 -7.27 -11.13
N LYS A 24 -0.04 -7.08 -12.39
CA LYS A 24 0.82 -6.74 -13.53
C LYS A 24 0.86 -5.24 -13.85
N ASN A 25 -0.13 -4.45 -13.39
CA ASN A 25 -0.16 -3.01 -13.65
C ASN A 25 0.16 -2.14 -12.43
N SER A 26 0.26 -2.74 -11.22
CA SER A 26 0.45 -2.00 -9.98
C SER A 26 1.71 -2.40 -9.19
N ALA A 27 2.20 -1.47 -8.39
CA ALA A 27 3.24 -1.66 -7.37
C ALA A 27 2.77 -1.05 -6.05
N LEU A 28 3.18 -1.65 -4.93
CA LEU A 28 2.94 -1.11 -3.59
C LEU A 28 4.15 -0.26 -3.17
N VAL A 29 3.87 0.93 -2.65
CA VAL A 29 4.87 1.83 -2.07
C VAL A 29 4.58 1.99 -0.58
N VAL A 30 5.55 1.66 0.28
CA VAL A 30 5.46 1.69 1.74
C VAL A 30 6.48 2.69 2.29
N ILE A 31 6.02 3.81 2.85
CA ILE A 31 6.89 4.93 3.23
C ILE A 31 6.74 5.24 4.71
N ASP A 32 7.86 5.25 5.44
CA ASP A 32 8.06 5.81 6.77
C ASP A 32 7.18 5.21 7.89
N TYR A 33 6.89 3.93 7.85
CA TYR A 33 6.27 3.23 8.99
C TYR A 33 7.28 3.00 10.10
N GLN A 34 7.70 4.08 10.73
CA GLN A 34 8.71 4.14 11.78
C GLN A 34 8.07 4.55 13.12
N PRO A 35 8.68 4.23 14.28
CA PRO A 35 8.08 4.50 15.59
C PRO A 35 7.66 5.95 15.82
N SER A 36 8.48 6.92 15.40
CA SER A 36 8.18 8.36 15.57
C SER A 36 7.00 8.81 14.69
N GLN A 37 6.92 8.30 13.47
CA GLN A 37 5.83 8.63 12.54
C GLN A 37 4.52 8.03 13.03
N LEU A 38 4.51 6.76 13.47
CA LEU A 38 3.32 6.16 14.05
C LEU A 38 2.89 6.89 15.32
N ALA A 39 3.85 7.22 16.21
CA ALA A 39 3.56 7.97 17.44
C ALA A 39 2.94 9.35 17.16
N GLY A 40 3.23 9.98 16.03
CA GLY A 40 2.68 11.25 15.59
C GLY A 40 1.26 11.21 15.02
N VAL A 41 0.75 10.02 14.67
CA VAL A 41 -0.61 9.89 14.14
C VAL A 41 -1.67 10.26 15.18
N ARG A 42 -2.63 11.09 14.75
CA ARG A 42 -3.78 11.55 15.56
C ARG A 42 -5.11 11.44 14.82
N SER A 43 -5.09 11.08 13.54
CA SER A 43 -6.28 11.02 12.69
C SER A 43 -7.08 9.73 12.82
N MET A 44 -6.48 8.66 13.37
CA MET A 44 -7.13 7.38 13.59
C MET A 44 -6.40 6.56 14.66
N ASP A 45 -6.98 5.45 15.06
CA ASP A 45 -6.35 4.49 15.96
C ASP A 45 -5.07 3.92 15.34
N ARG A 46 -3.96 3.93 16.08
CA ARG A 46 -2.63 3.58 15.59
C ARG A 46 -2.44 2.09 15.38
N ASP A 47 -3.07 1.28 16.24
CA ASP A 47 -2.97 -0.17 16.16
C ASP A 47 -3.77 -0.67 14.97
N LEU A 48 -4.96 -0.09 14.76
CA LEU A 48 -5.78 -0.37 13.58
C LEU A 48 -5.06 0.04 12.30
N LEU A 49 -4.44 1.24 12.27
CA LEU A 49 -3.66 1.72 11.13
C LEU A 49 -2.51 0.76 10.79
N LEU A 50 -1.72 0.38 11.80
CA LEU A 50 -0.59 -0.54 11.60
C LEU A 50 -1.08 -1.92 11.12
N LYS A 51 -2.16 -2.42 11.70
CA LYS A 51 -2.80 -3.67 11.29
C LYS A 51 -3.22 -3.63 9.82
N ASN A 52 -3.87 -2.55 9.38
CA ASN A 52 -4.30 -2.37 7.99
C ASN A 52 -3.10 -2.26 7.03
N ALA A 53 -2.03 -1.58 7.44
CA ALA A 53 -0.79 -1.51 6.66
C ALA A 53 -0.13 -2.90 6.52
N VAL A 54 -0.08 -3.69 7.59
CA VAL A 54 0.38 -5.08 7.58
C VAL A 54 -0.47 -5.92 6.63
N SER A 55 -1.80 -5.80 6.70
CA SER A 55 -2.72 -6.51 5.81
C SER A 55 -2.53 -6.12 4.35
N THR A 56 -2.30 -4.83 4.08
CA THR A 56 -1.99 -4.33 2.72
C THR A 56 -0.71 -4.99 2.16
N VAL A 57 0.35 -5.07 2.97
CA VAL A 57 1.61 -5.73 2.57
C VAL A 57 1.42 -7.22 2.36
N LYS A 58 0.68 -7.91 3.24
CA LYS A 58 0.35 -9.33 3.07
C LYS A 58 -0.38 -9.59 1.74
N VAL A 59 -1.38 -8.77 1.44
CA VAL A 59 -2.12 -8.84 0.17
C VAL A 59 -1.20 -8.62 -1.03
N ALA A 60 -0.35 -7.60 -1.00
CA ALA A 60 0.59 -7.34 -2.09
C ALA A 60 1.55 -8.52 -2.32
N LYS A 61 2.08 -9.11 -1.24
CA LYS A 61 2.97 -10.31 -1.32
C LYS A 61 2.22 -11.51 -1.87
N LEU A 62 1.00 -11.78 -1.42
CA LEU A 62 0.18 -12.90 -1.90
C LEU A 62 -0.01 -12.87 -3.42
N PHE A 63 -0.24 -11.68 -3.97
CA PHE A 63 -0.45 -11.51 -5.41
C PHE A 63 0.83 -11.23 -6.20
N GLY A 64 2.00 -11.21 -5.57
CA GLY A 64 3.28 -10.92 -6.24
C GLY A 64 3.35 -9.49 -6.80
N VAL A 65 2.68 -8.53 -6.16
CA VAL A 65 2.78 -7.11 -6.47
C VAL A 65 4.15 -6.62 -6.04
N PRO A 66 4.97 -5.98 -6.91
CA PRO A 66 6.25 -5.41 -6.53
C PRO A 66 6.10 -4.39 -5.40
N ILE A 67 7.03 -4.42 -4.43
CA ILE A 67 6.99 -3.53 -3.27
C ILE A 67 8.25 -2.66 -3.24
N VAL A 68 8.08 -1.34 -3.12
CA VAL A 68 9.13 -0.38 -2.83
C VAL A 68 8.96 0.12 -1.40
N HIS A 69 9.99 -0.05 -0.59
CA HIS A 69 9.98 0.28 0.83
C HIS A 69 10.97 1.41 1.12
N SER A 70 10.55 2.43 1.87
CA SER A 70 11.41 3.56 2.23
C SER A 70 11.29 3.92 3.71
N THR A 71 12.40 4.45 4.25
CA THR A 71 12.51 5.05 5.58
C THR A 71 13.14 6.43 5.50
N VAL A 72 12.99 7.21 6.55
CA VAL A 72 13.62 8.53 6.65
C VAL A 72 14.55 8.64 7.86
N ASN A 73 15.78 9.15 7.61
CA ASN A 73 16.76 9.52 8.65
C ASN A 73 17.27 8.38 9.55
N VAL A 74 17.22 7.12 9.14
CA VAL A 74 17.76 6.00 9.93
C VAL A 74 19.28 6.09 9.97
N ARG A 75 19.95 6.28 8.82
CA ARG A 75 21.42 6.41 8.71
C ARG A 75 21.96 7.63 9.45
N THR A 76 21.16 8.67 9.63
CA THR A 76 21.56 9.87 10.39
C THR A 76 21.39 9.69 11.91
N GLY A 77 20.81 8.58 12.35
CA GLY A 77 20.51 8.30 13.76
C GLY A 77 19.30 9.08 14.31
N ARG A 78 18.65 9.92 13.51
CA ARG A 78 17.44 10.68 13.90
C ARG A 78 16.16 9.86 13.80
N GLY A 79 16.09 8.95 12.82
CA GLY A 79 14.99 8.01 12.63
C GLY A 79 15.32 6.65 13.25
N LYS A 80 14.28 5.84 13.47
CA LYS A 80 14.39 4.43 13.86
C LYS A 80 14.04 3.56 12.65
N PRO A 81 14.46 2.28 12.59
CA PRO A 81 14.03 1.36 11.54
C PRO A 81 12.51 1.22 11.46
N THR A 82 12.05 0.61 10.38
CA THR A 82 10.65 0.22 10.18
C THR A 82 10.13 -0.59 11.36
N LEU A 83 8.87 -0.38 11.71
CA LEU A 83 8.15 -1.11 12.77
C LEU A 83 8.25 -2.63 12.55
N PRO A 84 8.53 -3.43 13.60
CA PRO A 84 8.81 -4.85 13.48
C PRO A 84 7.79 -5.65 12.66
N PRO A 85 6.45 -5.48 12.84
CA PRO A 85 5.48 -6.26 12.07
C PRO A 85 5.56 -6.06 10.55
N LEU A 86 5.97 -4.87 10.11
CA LEU A 86 6.21 -4.58 8.69
C LEU A 86 7.62 -4.97 8.26
N ALA A 87 8.63 -4.75 9.09
CA ALA A 87 10.01 -5.10 8.79
C ALA A 87 10.18 -6.61 8.52
N GLU A 88 9.51 -7.47 9.29
CA GLU A 88 9.50 -8.92 9.09
C GLU A 88 8.89 -9.31 7.73
N LEU A 89 7.75 -8.72 7.37
CA LEU A 89 7.09 -8.95 6.09
C LEU A 89 7.89 -8.42 4.89
N LEU A 90 8.68 -7.36 5.11
CA LEU A 90 9.44 -6.65 4.10
C LEU A 90 10.93 -7.05 4.09
N ALA A 91 11.29 -8.18 4.71
CA ALA A 91 12.70 -8.62 4.77
C ALA A 91 13.36 -8.74 3.38
N ASP A 92 12.60 -9.15 2.36
CA ASP A 92 13.05 -9.24 0.97
C ASP A 92 13.01 -7.89 0.21
N ASN A 93 12.51 -6.84 0.87
CA ASN A 93 12.38 -5.49 0.33
C ASN A 93 13.10 -4.49 1.25
N PRO A 94 14.44 -4.47 1.28
CA PRO A 94 15.19 -3.61 2.19
C PRO A 94 14.83 -2.14 2.00
N PRO A 95 14.75 -1.35 3.09
CA PRO A 95 14.31 0.02 2.99
C PRO A 95 15.34 0.90 2.30
N ILE A 96 14.89 1.75 1.40
CA ILE A 96 15.65 2.87 0.88
C ILE A 96 15.58 4.00 1.90
N ASP A 97 16.68 4.24 2.62
CA ASP A 97 16.73 5.27 3.65
C ASP A 97 17.16 6.61 3.06
N ARG A 98 16.38 7.62 3.24
CA ARG A 98 16.56 8.96 2.69
C ARG A 98 16.58 10.05 3.77
N THR A 99 16.96 11.26 3.38
CA THR A 99 16.87 12.47 4.23
C THR A 99 15.86 13.48 3.67
N THR A 100 15.44 13.31 2.41
CA THR A 100 14.42 14.16 1.78
C THR A 100 13.06 13.95 2.44
N THR A 101 12.30 15.01 2.62
CA THR A 101 10.91 14.93 3.12
C THR A 101 10.01 14.26 2.08
N ASN A 102 10.17 14.64 0.82
CA ASN A 102 9.49 14.03 -0.31
C ASN A 102 10.31 12.85 -0.84
N ALA A 103 9.78 11.64 -0.75
CA ALA A 103 10.47 10.45 -1.24
C ALA A 103 10.73 10.51 -2.76
N TRP A 104 9.90 11.22 -3.53
CA TRP A 104 10.07 11.35 -4.98
C TRP A 104 11.31 12.18 -5.38
N GLU A 105 11.83 13.00 -4.46
CA GLU A 105 13.08 13.77 -4.65
C GLU A 105 14.34 12.94 -4.33
N ASP A 106 14.19 11.72 -3.81
CA ASP A 106 15.32 10.82 -3.59
C ASP A 106 15.56 9.96 -4.84
N PRO A 107 16.77 10.01 -5.45
CA PRO A 107 17.05 9.32 -6.70
C PRO A 107 17.00 7.80 -6.59
N ASP A 108 17.36 7.21 -5.45
CA ASP A 108 17.36 5.76 -5.25
C ASP A 108 15.92 5.25 -5.12
N PHE A 109 15.07 5.98 -4.38
CA PHE A 109 13.65 5.70 -4.28
C PHE A 109 12.97 5.79 -5.66
N LEU A 110 13.20 6.88 -6.40
CA LEU A 110 12.61 7.08 -7.72
C LEU A 110 13.07 5.99 -8.71
N SER A 111 14.35 5.62 -8.66
CA SER A 111 14.91 4.53 -9.46
C SER A 111 14.22 3.20 -9.15
N ALA A 112 14.01 2.88 -7.87
CA ALA A 112 13.34 1.67 -7.45
C ALA A 112 11.87 1.62 -7.91
N VAL A 113 11.13 2.73 -7.81
CA VAL A 113 9.76 2.81 -8.34
C VAL A 113 9.74 2.56 -9.84
N ARG A 114 10.60 3.22 -10.60
CA ARG A 114 10.71 3.06 -12.06
C ARG A 114 11.11 1.64 -12.45
N ALA A 115 11.99 1.00 -11.70
CA ALA A 115 12.42 -0.38 -11.93
C ALA A 115 11.27 -1.40 -11.80
N THR A 116 10.19 -1.10 -11.09
CA THR A 116 9.01 -1.96 -11.04
C THR A 116 8.32 -2.10 -12.40
N GLY A 117 8.49 -1.15 -13.30
CA GLY A 117 7.82 -1.08 -14.60
C GLY A 117 6.30 -0.88 -14.49
N ARG A 118 5.79 -0.51 -13.32
CA ARG A 118 4.36 -0.33 -13.07
C ARG A 118 3.96 1.13 -13.19
N ARG A 119 2.71 1.36 -13.63
CA ARG A 119 2.17 2.72 -13.80
C ARG A 119 1.13 3.08 -12.75
N LYS A 120 0.65 2.11 -11.97
CA LYS A 120 -0.29 2.31 -10.86
C LYS A 120 0.43 2.09 -9.55
N LEU A 121 0.39 3.08 -8.67
CA LEU A 121 1.05 3.05 -7.38
C LEU A 121 0.01 2.97 -6.25
N ILE A 122 -0.04 1.83 -5.59
CA ILE A 122 -0.75 1.65 -4.33
C ILE A 122 0.13 2.27 -3.25
N MET A 123 -0.36 3.26 -2.51
CA MET A 123 0.48 4.00 -1.56
C MET A 123 0.00 3.88 -0.12
N CYS A 124 0.93 3.44 0.72
CA CYS A 124 0.82 3.49 2.18
C CYS A 124 1.98 4.34 2.72
N ALA A 125 1.70 5.38 3.49
CA ALA A 125 2.74 6.27 4.01
C ALA A 125 2.31 6.99 5.30
N LEU A 126 3.27 7.34 6.13
CA LEU A 126 3.11 8.19 7.30
C LEU A 126 4.01 9.44 7.18
N TRP A 127 3.47 10.69 7.18
CA TRP A 127 2.06 11.04 7.41
C TRP A 127 1.34 11.38 6.10
N THR A 128 0.01 11.30 6.12
CA THR A 128 -0.83 11.53 4.93
C THR A 128 -0.53 12.84 4.22
N GLU A 129 -0.47 13.95 4.98
CA GLU A 129 -0.30 15.30 4.44
C GLU A 129 1.12 15.59 3.94
N ILE A 130 2.10 14.72 4.23
CA ILE A 130 3.52 14.92 3.87
C ILE A 130 4.02 13.74 3.04
N CYS A 131 4.45 12.66 3.70
CA CYS A 131 5.17 11.55 3.06
C CYS A 131 4.28 10.69 2.12
N MET A 132 2.95 10.83 2.21
CA MET A 132 2.03 10.31 1.20
C MET A 132 1.73 11.37 0.12
N ALA A 133 1.33 12.57 0.54
CA ALA A 133 0.82 13.58 -0.39
C ALA A 133 1.88 14.09 -1.37
N PHE A 134 3.11 14.38 -0.92
CA PHE A 134 4.13 14.97 -1.79
C PHE A 134 4.58 14.01 -2.90
N PRO A 135 5.01 12.78 -2.60
CA PRO A 135 5.38 11.84 -3.66
C PRO A 135 4.18 11.45 -4.54
N ALA A 136 2.96 11.42 -4.01
CA ALA A 136 1.76 11.18 -4.80
C ALA A 136 1.53 12.25 -5.86
N LEU A 137 1.69 13.53 -5.49
CA LEU A 137 1.53 14.66 -6.42
C LEU A 137 2.58 14.63 -7.53
N ASP A 138 3.84 14.36 -7.20
CA ASP A 138 4.91 14.26 -8.19
C ASP A 138 4.74 13.02 -9.08
N ALA A 139 4.37 11.88 -8.52
CA ALA A 139 4.07 10.68 -9.29
C ALA A 139 2.97 10.93 -10.33
N MET A 140 1.86 11.57 -9.91
CA MET A 140 0.76 11.90 -10.84
C MET A 140 1.20 12.87 -11.93
N ARG A 141 2.05 13.84 -11.61
CA ARG A 141 2.64 14.77 -12.59
C ARG A 141 3.50 14.05 -13.63
N GLU A 142 4.16 12.95 -13.25
CA GLU A 142 4.91 12.07 -14.16
C GLU A 142 4.03 11.02 -14.86
N GLY A 143 2.71 11.11 -14.71
CA GLY A 143 1.73 10.26 -15.38
C GLY A 143 1.51 8.90 -14.73
N TYR A 144 1.86 8.71 -13.45
CA TYR A 144 1.42 7.57 -12.67
C TYR A 144 -0.03 7.75 -12.22
N GLU A 145 -0.73 6.63 -12.07
CA GLU A 145 -1.99 6.60 -11.34
C GLU A 145 -1.72 6.24 -9.87
N VAL A 146 -2.25 7.03 -8.93
CA VAL A 146 -1.96 6.86 -7.50
C VAL A 146 -3.21 6.43 -6.74
N TYR A 147 -3.07 5.38 -5.93
CA TYR A 147 -4.12 4.76 -5.14
C TYR A 147 -3.74 4.77 -3.64
N PRO A 148 -4.05 5.86 -2.90
CA PRO A 148 -3.85 5.89 -1.45
C PRO A 148 -4.74 4.85 -0.76
N VAL A 149 -4.16 4.03 0.13
CA VAL A 149 -4.92 3.08 0.97
C VAL A 149 -5.36 3.83 2.23
N VAL A 150 -6.57 4.40 2.20
CA VAL A 150 -7.00 5.43 3.16
C VAL A 150 -7.11 4.95 4.61
N ASP A 151 -7.32 3.67 4.82
CA ASP A 151 -7.39 3.05 6.13
C ASP A 151 -6.03 2.48 6.62
N ALA A 152 -4.99 2.63 5.79
CA ALA A 152 -3.61 2.29 6.14
C ALA A 152 -2.69 3.52 6.19
N ILE A 153 -3.18 4.74 6.01
CA ILE A 153 -2.44 6.00 6.14
C ILE A 153 -3.01 6.85 7.28
N GLY A 154 -2.20 7.71 7.88
CA GLY A 154 -2.63 8.56 8.98
C GLY A 154 -1.89 9.89 9.02
N GLY A 155 -2.54 10.93 9.52
CA GLY A 155 -2.01 12.28 9.63
C GLY A 155 -1.80 12.73 11.07
N THR A 156 -1.15 13.89 11.23
CA THR A 156 -0.80 14.49 12.52
C THR A 156 -2.02 15.06 13.26
N SER A 157 -3.12 15.32 12.55
CA SER A 157 -4.46 15.60 13.06
C SER A 157 -5.50 15.07 12.09
N VAL A 158 -6.77 15.05 12.47
CA VAL A 158 -7.89 14.70 11.58
C VAL A 158 -7.96 15.68 10.40
N GLU A 159 -7.77 16.97 10.69
CA GLU A 159 -7.80 18.06 9.70
C GLU A 159 -6.62 17.96 8.72
N ALA A 160 -5.41 17.67 9.22
CA ALA A 160 -4.22 17.50 8.38
C ALA A 160 -4.34 16.29 7.45
N HIS A 161 -4.80 15.15 7.99
CA HIS A 161 -5.08 13.95 7.20
C HIS A 161 -6.09 14.24 6.10
N ARG A 162 -7.21 14.86 6.46
CA ARG A 162 -8.26 15.23 5.51
C ARG A 162 -7.74 16.16 4.41
N ALA A 163 -7.05 17.24 4.79
CA ALA A 163 -6.49 18.19 3.84
C ALA A 163 -5.48 17.54 2.88
N GLY A 164 -4.61 16.64 3.40
CA GLY A 164 -3.66 15.90 2.59
C GLY A 164 -4.35 14.97 1.59
N LEU A 165 -5.38 14.23 2.05
CA LEU A 165 -6.15 13.33 1.20
C LEU A 165 -6.96 14.09 0.13
N GLU A 166 -7.67 15.15 0.53
CA GLU A 166 -8.44 15.99 -0.40
C GLU A 166 -7.52 16.59 -1.49
N ARG A 167 -6.33 17.06 -1.11
CA ARG A 167 -5.34 17.61 -2.03
C ARG A 167 -4.93 16.63 -3.12
N VAL A 168 -4.62 15.38 -2.76
CA VAL A 168 -4.21 14.38 -3.76
C VAL A 168 -5.38 13.88 -4.58
N VAL A 169 -6.58 13.79 -4.01
CA VAL A 169 -7.81 13.44 -4.76
C VAL A 169 -8.14 14.50 -5.80
N GLN A 170 -8.05 15.78 -5.45
CA GLN A 170 -8.22 16.89 -6.41
C GLN A 170 -7.18 16.87 -7.54
N ALA A 171 -5.98 16.33 -7.28
CA ALA A 171 -4.95 16.13 -8.28
C ALA A 171 -5.13 14.87 -9.13
N GLY A 172 -6.12 14.01 -8.82
CA GLY A 172 -6.47 12.83 -9.61
C GLY A 172 -6.17 11.49 -8.95
N ALA A 173 -5.76 11.45 -7.67
CA ALA A 173 -5.59 10.21 -6.94
C ALA A 173 -6.93 9.46 -6.77
N LYS A 174 -6.86 8.14 -6.74
CA LYS A 174 -8.01 7.24 -6.66
C LYS A 174 -7.97 6.47 -5.32
N PRO A 175 -8.60 6.98 -4.25
CA PRO A 175 -8.55 6.34 -2.93
C PRO A 175 -9.10 4.91 -2.96
N THR A 176 -8.47 4.03 -2.20
CA THR A 176 -8.93 2.67 -1.95
C THR A 176 -8.79 2.33 -0.46
N SER A 177 -9.31 1.17 -0.04
CA SER A 177 -9.04 0.58 1.27
C SER A 177 -8.31 -0.75 1.12
N TRP A 178 -7.69 -1.25 2.20
CA TRP A 178 -6.96 -2.51 2.10
C TRP A 178 -7.85 -3.71 1.75
N VAL A 179 -9.11 -3.72 2.22
CA VAL A 179 -10.09 -4.78 1.85
C VAL A 179 -10.50 -4.65 0.40
N ALA A 180 -10.79 -3.43 -0.07
CA ALA A 180 -11.12 -3.18 -1.48
C ALA A 180 -9.97 -3.62 -2.39
N LEU A 181 -8.72 -3.27 -2.02
CA LEU A 181 -7.52 -3.71 -2.72
C LEU A 181 -7.42 -5.25 -2.77
N ALA A 182 -7.62 -5.93 -1.65
CA ALA A 182 -7.56 -7.40 -1.59
C ALA A 182 -8.54 -8.05 -2.56
N VAL A 183 -9.78 -7.58 -2.56
CA VAL A 183 -10.85 -8.10 -3.41
C VAL A 183 -10.66 -7.69 -4.88
N GLU A 184 -10.15 -6.49 -5.12
CA GLU A 184 -9.82 -6.02 -6.47
C GLU A 184 -8.69 -6.85 -7.12
N LEU A 185 -7.69 -7.27 -6.36
CA LEU A 185 -6.63 -8.17 -6.84
C LEU A 185 -7.12 -9.62 -6.98
N GLN A 186 -8.03 -10.08 -6.10
CA GLN A 186 -8.64 -11.40 -6.17
C GLN A 186 -9.52 -11.56 -7.40
N ARG A 187 -10.33 -10.59 -7.75
CA ARG A 187 -11.23 -10.54 -8.92
C ARG A 187 -12.34 -11.58 -8.97
N ASP A 188 -12.07 -12.80 -8.60
CA ASP A 188 -13.00 -13.91 -8.73
C ASP A 188 -12.81 -14.89 -7.56
N TRP A 189 -13.90 -15.16 -6.86
CA TRP A 189 -13.91 -16.10 -5.74
C TRP A 189 -13.71 -17.56 -6.18
N ALA A 190 -13.86 -17.86 -7.46
CA ALA A 190 -13.54 -19.16 -8.02
C ALA A 190 -12.03 -19.36 -8.26
N ARG A 191 -11.19 -18.33 -8.07
CA ARG A 191 -9.72 -18.43 -8.20
C ARG A 191 -9.15 -19.18 -6.99
N ALA A 192 -9.00 -20.51 -7.15
CA ALA A 192 -8.62 -21.42 -6.08
C ALA A 192 -7.21 -21.15 -5.51
N GLU A 193 -6.31 -20.59 -6.33
CA GLU A 193 -4.90 -20.37 -5.97
C GLU A 193 -4.71 -19.33 -4.84
N THR A 194 -5.64 -18.40 -4.66
CA THR A 194 -5.49 -17.27 -3.72
C THR A 194 -6.70 -17.04 -2.81
N VAL A 195 -7.85 -17.63 -3.14
CA VAL A 195 -9.11 -17.34 -2.42
C VAL A 195 -9.03 -17.65 -0.92
N GLN A 196 -8.42 -18.77 -0.54
CA GLN A 196 -8.33 -19.17 0.86
C GLN A 196 -7.51 -18.17 1.68
N GLU A 197 -6.33 -17.77 1.17
CA GLU A 197 -5.47 -16.81 1.83
C GLU A 197 -6.10 -15.42 1.89
N VAL A 198 -6.77 -14.98 0.82
CA VAL A 198 -7.50 -13.70 0.83
C VAL A 198 -8.59 -13.71 1.89
N VAL A 199 -9.41 -14.76 1.92
CA VAL A 199 -10.47 -14.91 2.93
C VAL A 199 -9.87 -14.93 4.32
N GLN A 200 -8.78 -15.67 4.54
CA GLN A 200 -8.10 -15.74 5.83
C GLN A 200 -7.58 -14.35 6.25
N ILE A 201 -6.87 -13.64 5.37
CA ILE A 201 -6.37 -12.29 5.67
C ILE A 201 -7.53 -11.35 6.03
N VAL A 202 -8.59 -11.34 5.21
CA VAL A 202 -9.74 -10.44 5.41
C VAL A 202 -10.52 -10.79 6.67
N LEU A 203 -10.80 -12.07 6.93
CA LEU A 203 -11.61 -12.49 8.07
C LEU A 203 -10.82 -12.45 9.38
N THR A 204 -9.59 -12.98 9.42
CA THR A 204 -8.77 -13.03 10.64
C THR A 204 -8.46 -11.62 11.13
N GLU A 205 -8.16 -10.71 10.23
CA GLU A 205 -7.85 -9.33 10.60
C GLU A 205 -9.08 -8.52 11.00
N ARG A 206 -10.29 -8.93 10.59
CA ARG A 206 -11.54 -8.25 10.90
C ARG A 206 -12.25 -8.81 12.14
N LEU A 207 -12.15 -10.12 12.40
CA LEU A 207 -12.95 -10.81 13.43
C LEU A 207 -12.28 -10.91 14.80
N LEU A 208 -11.01 -10.54 14.97
CA LEU A 208 -10.30 -10.64 16.26
C LEU A 208 -10.65 -9.53 17.28
N LYS A 209 -11.76 -8.81 17.11
CA LYS A 209 -12.25 -7.77 18.05
C LYS A 209 -13.71 -7.98 18.53
N GLU A 210 -14.27 -9.16 18.40
CA GLU A 210 -15.61 -9.47 18.94
C GLU A 210 -15.57 -10.42 20.14
N GLU A 211 -14.47 -10.38 20.94
CA GLU A 211 -14.45 -10.98 22.28
C GLU A 211 -14.09 -9.94 23.35
#